data_4baca788d42a91b084312ce12ae1f489
#
_entry.id   4baca788d42a91b084312ce12ae1f489
#
_cell.length_a   1.000
_cell.length_b   1.000
_cell.length_c   1.000
_cell.angle_alpha   90.00
_cell.angle_beta   90.00
_cell.angle_gamma   90.00
#
_symmetry.space_group_name_H-M   'P 1'
#
loop_
_entity.id
_entity.type
_entity.pdbx_description
1 polymer ?
#
loop_
_entity_poly.entity_id
_entity_poly.type
_entity_poly.pdbx_seq_one_letter_code
_entity_poly.pdbx_strand_id
1 'polypeptide(L)'
;MKSFESVGTICLKGQNNFIYKICKITYRLFEDESFEYVFEPNYFLIDLLDSKYFQGIPGLNLDLKKQEYIRKNIIPTFISERVPQKNREDFYELLEKLNMKFMDPIEYLIRTDEQYFGDNLFVIPYESKKKVFINNINGNETNIFIMKQILEAICNGDDIVINNELVCDDNRKIIHVILMILYTRSYELKKENQKRGIEKTKKAGVYKGRKPKEVDREKLMELLREVESKKMTAKEAAAILNISIDKYYRLKRQINKFGNTSAY
;
A
#
# COMPACT_ATOMS: atom_id res chain seq x y z
N MET A 1 37.56 -9.60 2.88
CA MET A 1 36.68 -10.00 1.75
C MET A 1 35.24 -9.63 2.13
N LYS A 2 34.31 -9.59 1.14
CA LYS A 2 32.88 -9.39 1.41
C LYS A 2 32.29 -10.68 1.99
N SER A 3 31.67 -10.62 3.16
CA SER A 3 31.08 -11.80 3.82
C SER A 3 29.58 -11.93 3.52
N PHE A 4 28.88 -10.79 3.33
CA PHE A 4 27.44 -10.78 3.10
C PHE A 4 27.02 -9.57 2.27
N GLU A 5 25.97 -9.73 1.46
CA GLU A 5 25.33 -8.63 0.72
C GLU A 5 23.83 -8.86 0.63
N SER A 6 23.06 -7.80 0.89
CA SER A 6 21.64 -7.74 0.60
C SER A 6 21.30 -6.53 -0.26
N VAL A 7 20.29 -6.67 -1.11
CA VAL A 7 19.93 -5.65 -2.11
C VAL A 7 18.42 -5.46 -2.10
N GLY A 8 17.99 -4.21 -2.04
CA GLY A 8 16.61 -3.82 -2.13
C GLY A 8 16.40 -2.65 -3.09
N THR A 9 15.16 -2.30 -3.30
CA THR A 9 14.75 -1.12 -4.06
C THR A 9 13.90 -0.22 -3.18
N ILE A 10 14.35 1.03 -3.00
CA ILE A 10 13.54 2.07 -2.36
C ILE A 10 12.49 2.52 -3.36
N CYS A 11 11.24 2.44 -2.94
CA CYS A 11 10.07 2.79 -3.72
C CYS A 11 9.33 3.96 -3.08
N LEU A 12 8.63 4.72 -3.91
CA LEU A 12 7.70 5.75 -3.51
C LEU A 12 6.29 5.39 -3.98
N LYS A 13 5.31 5.48 -3.10
CA LYS A 13 3.91 5.42 -3.48
C LYS A 13 3.44 6.81 -3.89
N GLY A 14 3.31 7.01 -5.20
CA GLY A 14 2.93 8.29 -5.79
C GLY A 14 1.43 8.39 -6.10
N GLN A 15 1.10 9.30 -7.02
CA GLN A 15 -0.27 9.56 -7.45
C GLN A 15 -0.95 8.30 -8.03
N ASN A 16 -2.24 8.13 -7.77
CA ASN A 16 -3.06 6.98 -8.21
C ASN A 16 -2.52 5.61 -7.76
N ASN A 17 -1.74 5.56 -6.67
CA ASN A 17 -1.10 4.37 -6.13
C ASN A 17 -0.03 3.74 -7.04
N PHE A 18 0.50 4.47 -8.03
CA PHE A 18 1.65 4.00 -8.77
C PHE A 18 2.88 3.95 -7.87
N ILE A 19 3.65 2.88 -8.01
CA ILE A 19 4.88 2.65 -7.23
C ILE A 19 6.08 2.98 -8.12
N TYR A 20 6.87 3.97 -7.71
CA TYR A 20 8.09 4.40 -8.41
C TYR A 20 9.30 3.76 -7.76
N LYS A 21 10.09 2.99 -8.51
CA LYS A 21 11.34 2.37 -8.07
C LYS A 21 12.50 3.38 -8.15
N ILE A 22 12.62 4.25 -7.16
CA ILE A 22 13.45 5.47 -7.23
C ILE A 22 14.93 5.28 -6.92
N CYS A 23 15.29 4.24 -6.15
CA CYS A 23 16.70 4.04 -5.78
C CYS A 23 16.97 2.57 -5.45
N LYS A 24 18.04 2.01 -5.99
CA LYS A 24 18.57 0.74 -5.53
C LYS A 24 19.39 0.99 -4.27
N ILE A 25 19.22 0.15 -3.25
CA ILE A 25 20.00 0.17 -2.01
C ILE A 25 20.70 -1.18 -1.83
N THR A 26 21.99 -1.13 -1.51
CA THR A 26 22.80 -2.32 -1.22
C THR A 26 23.41 -2.17 0.15
N TYR A 27 23.31 -3.18 0.98
CA TYR A 27 24.02 -3.32 2.25
C TYR A 27 25.08 -4.39 2.09
N ARG A 28 26.32 -4.10 2.49
CA ARG A 28 27.45 -5.03 2.47
C ARG A 28 28.08 -5.10 3.85
N LEU A 29 28.32 -6.30 4.32
CA LEU A 29 29.07 -6.60 5.54
C LEU A 29 30.38 -7.29 5.16
N PHE A 30 31.48 -6.87 5.75
CA PHE A 30 32.82 -7.41 5.49
C PHE A 30 33.28 -8.29 6.65
N GLU A 31 34.36 -9.08 6.43
CA GLU A 31 34.90 -10.02 7.42
C GLU A 31 35.50 -9.33 8.66
N ASP A 32 35.93 -8.09 8.50
CA ASP A 32 36.41 -7.22 9.58
C ASP A 32 35.29 -6.49 10.34
N GLU A 33 34.04 -6.94 10.18
CA GLU A 33 32.84 -6.34 10.74
C GLU A 33 32.54 -4.90 10.24
N SER A 34 33.35 -4.36 9.33
CA SER A 34 33.00 -3.11 8.67
C SER A 34 31.81 -3.31 7.73
N PHE A 35 31.05 -2.24 7.50
CA PHE A 35 29.88 -2.30 6.63
C PHE A 35 29.77 -1.07 5.75
N GLU A 36 29.03 -1.21 4.66
CA GLU A 36 28.68 -0.08 3.81
C GLU A 36 27.27 -0.18 3.26
N TYR A 37 26.67 1.00 3.07
CA TYR A 37 25.44 1.18 2.31
C TYR A 37 25.76 1.90 1.02
N VAL A 38 25.27 1.38 -0.09
CA VAL A 38 25.38 2.00 -1.41
C VAL A 38 23.98 2.31 -1.92
N PHE A 39 23.72 3.57 -2.26
CA PHE A 39 22.48 4.04 -2.85
C PHE A 39 22.74 4.43 -4.31
N GLU A 40 21.99 3.87 -5.22
CA GLU A 40 22.04 4.12 -6.67
C GLU A 40 20.70 4.75 -7.11
N PRO A 41 20.55 6.10 -7.07
CA PRO A 41 19.29 6.77 -7.41
C PRO A 41 18.97 6.68 -8.90
N ASN A 42 17.70 6.46 -9.21
CA ASN A 42 17.18 6.57 -10.57
C ASN A 42 16.69 8.00 -10.84
N TYR A 43 17.57 8.87 -11.29
CA TYR A 43 17.24 10.28 -11.52
C TYR A 43 16.19 10.50 -12.59
N PHE A 44 16.08 9.59 -13.56
CA PHE A 44 14.98 9.64 -14.51
C PHE A 44 13.62 9.61 -13.82
N LEU A 45 13.43 8.68 -12.87
CA LEU A 45 12.18 8.58 -12.11
C LEU A 45 12.03 9.70 -11.09
N ILE A 46 13.10 10.09 -10.42
CA ILE A 46 13.08 11.18 -9.43
C ILE A 46 12.64 12.49 -10.09
N ASP A 47 13.12 12.79 -11.29
CA ASP A 47 12.77 14.00 -12.04
C ASP A 47 11.31 13.99 -12.58
N LEU A 48 10.63 12.85 -12.56
CA LEU A 48 9.19 12.74 -12.87
C LEU A 48 8.28 13.02 -11.68
N LEU A 49 8.83 13.02 -10.46
CA LEU A 49 8.05 13.12 -9.24
C LEU A 49 7.76 14.59 -8.92
N ASP A 50 6.51 14.86 -8.53
CA ASP A 50 6.12 16.15 -7.97
C ASP A 50 6.68 16.28 -6.55
N SER A 51 7.26 17.44 -6.23
CA SER A 51 7.78 17.79 -4.90
C SER A 51 6.75 17.65 -3.78
N LYS A 52 5.46 17.70 -4.11
CA LYS A 52 4.37 17.42 -3.18
C LYS A 52 4.39 15.98 -2.64
N TYR A 53 4.84 15.02 -3.45
CA TYR A 53 4.86 13.60 -3.07
C TYR A 53 6.24 13.11 -2.66
N PHE A 54 7.30 13.75 -3.15
CA PHE A 54 8.66 13.32 -2.91
C PHE A 54 9.56 14.50 -2.50
N GLN A 55 10.07 14.45 -1.29
CA GLN A 55 10.97 15.48 -0.71
C GLN A 55 12.43 15.01 -0.62
N GLY A 56 12.75 13.89 -1.24
CA GLY A 56 14.08 13.30 -1.22
C GLY A 56 14.15 11.99 -0.44
N ILE A 57 15.33 11.38 -0.41
CA ILE A 57 15.64 10.21 0.42
C ILE A 57 16.38 10.71 1.66
N PRO A 58 15.87 10.43 2.89
CA PRO A 58 16.51 10.91 4.12
C PRO A 58 18.00 10.59 4.19
N GLY A 59 18.82 11.61 4.47
CA GLY A 59 20.28 11.50 4.55
C GLY A 59 21.04 11.51 3.21
N LEU A 60 20.34 11.71 2.08
CA LEU A 60 20.97 11.88 0.77
C LEU A 60 20.71 13.29 0.20
N ASN A 61 21.77 13.92 -0.29
CA ASN A 61 21.62 15.16 -1.07
C ASN A 61 21.54 14.82 -2.56
N LEU A 62 20.33 14.64 -3.07
CA LEU A 62 20.07 14.23 -4.46
C LEU A 62 20.37 15.32 -5.49
N ASP A 63 20.48 16.61 -5.08
CA ASP A 63 20.83 17.74 -5.96
C ASP A 63 22.23 17.59 -6.53
N LEU A 64 23.12 16.84 -5.84
CA LEU A 64 24.47 16.55 -6.31
C LEU A 64 24.49 15.61 -7.53
N LYS A 65 23.38 15.00 -7.88
CA LYS A 65 23.22 14.07 -9.04
C LYS A 65 24.34 13.01 -9.13
N LYS A 66 24.80 12.50 -7.98
CA LYS A 66 25.82 11.43 -7.95
C LYS A 66 25.18 10.12 -8.42
N GLN A 67 25.94 9.32 -9.17
CA GLN A 67 25.52 7.98 -9.57
C GLN A 67 25.36 7.06 -8.37
N GLU A 68 26.26 7.22 -7.36
CA GLU A 68 26.25 6.44 -6.14
C GLU A 68 26.50 7.31 -4.91
N TYR A 69 25.82 7.00 -3.81
CA TYR A 69 26.07 7.54 -2.48
C TYR A 69 26.51 6.41 -1.56
N ILE A 70 27.75 6.44 -1.11
CA ILE A 70 28.34 5.40 -0.25
C ILE A 70 28.41 5.92 1.18
N ARG A 71 27.99 5.10 2.14
CA ARG A 71 28.10 5.32 3.59
C ARG A 71 28.86 4.16 4.22
N LYS A 72 30.12 4.38 4.59
CA LYS A 72 30.98 3.37 5.22
C LYS A 72 30.94 3.53 6.74
N ASN A 73 30.61 2.44 7.44
CA ASN A 73 30.51 2.38 8.91
C ASN A 73 29.59 3.47 9.52
N ILE A 74 28.64 3.96 8.73
CA ILE A 74 27.65 4.95 9.14
C ILE A 74 26.28 4.44 8.74
N ILE A 75 25.36 4.37 9.69
CA ILE A 75 23.97 4.00 9.43
C ILE A 75 23.27 5.25 8.82
N PRO A 76 22.78 5.16 7.58
CA PRO A 76 22.08 6.28 6.96
C PRO A 76 20.76 6.62 7.68
N THR A 77 20.37 7.90 7.64
CA THR A 77 19.09 8.37 8.24
C THR A 77 17.90 7.55 7.75
N PHE A 78 17.83 7.26 6.46
CA PHE A 78 16.77 6.40 5.89
C PHE A 78 16.64 5.05 6.61
N ILE A 79 17.76 4.43 6.99
CA ILE A 79 17.78 3.15 7.71
C ILE A 79 17.48 3.35 9.20
N SER A 80 18.15 4.32 9.85
CA SER A 80 18.02 4.51 11.31
C SER A 80 16.62 4.89 11.78
N GLU A 81 15.81 5.49 10.91
CA GLU A 81 14.41 5.84 11.19
C GLU A 81 13.44 4.67 11.06
N ARG A 82 13.85 3.56 10.41
CA ARG A 82 12.97 2.44 10.05
C ARG A 82 13.38 1.11 10.65
N VAL A 83 14.66 0.93 10.94
CA VAL A 83 15.20 -0.31 11.46
C VAL A 83 15.44 -0.19 12.97
N PRO A 84 14.96 -1.14 13.79
CA PRO A 84 15.13 -1.09 15.23
C PRO A 84 16.60 -1.20 15.62
N GLN A 85 17.00 -0.44 16.62
CA GLN A 85 18.35 -0.50 17.17
C GLN A 85 18.54 -1.77 18.01
N LYS A 86 19.79 -2.29 18.03
CA LYS A 86 20.16 -3.54 18.74
C LYS A 86 19.93 -3.48 20.26
N ASN A 87 19.90 -2.29 20.86
CA ASN A 87 19.68 -2.07 22.28
C ASN A 87 18.21 -2.09 22.71
N ARG A 88 17.28 -2.30 21.77
CA ARG A 88 15.85 -2.44 22.05
C ARG A 88 15.58 -3.75 22.78
N GLU A 89 14.75 -3.74 23.83
CA GLU A 89 14.48 -4.90 24.67
C GLU A 89 13.91 -6.10 23.91
N ASP A 90 13.00 -5.84 22.95
CA ASP A 90 12.34 -6.86 22.15
C ASP A 90 13.09 -7.22 20.84
N PHE A 91 14.35 -6.76 20.69
CA PHE A 91 15.11 -6.92 19.44
C PHE A 91 15.25 -8.36 18.98
N TYR A 92 15.58 -9.28 19.90
CA TYR A 92 15.76 -10.71 19.57
C TYR A 92 14.43 -11.41 19.28
N GLU A 93 13.36 -11.08 20.01
CA GLU A 93 12.01 -11.59 19.73
C GLU A 93 11.52 -11.16 18.36
N LEU A 94 11.86 -9.96 17.95
CA LEU A 94 11.52 -9.40 16.64
C LEU A 94 12.24 -10.14 15.51
N LEU A 95 13.55 -10.46 15.68
CA LEU A 95 14.29 -11.28 14.74
C LEU A 95 13.69 -12.68 14.61
N GLU A 96 13.31 -13.31 15.74
CA GLU A 96 12.69 -14.62 15.75
C GLU A 96 11.34 -14.61 15.02
N LYS A 97 10.47 -13.63 15.30
CA LYS A 97 9.16 -13.45 14.62
C LYS A 97 9.31 -13.32 13.11
N LEU A 98 10.37 -12.65 12.66
CA LEU A 98 10.68 -12.47 11.26
C LEU A 98 11.49 -13.64 10.66
N ASN A 99 11.83 -14.66 11.45
CA ASN A 99 12.67 -15.79 11.06
C ASN A 99 14.03 -15.32 10.49
N MET A 100 14.66 -14.33 11.15
CA MET A 100 15.96 -13.76 10.79
C MET A 100 17.02 -14.22 11.79
N LYS A 101 18.16 -14.73 11.29
CA LYS A 101 19.27 -15.18 12.15
C LYS A 101 20.09 -14.03 12.71
N PHE A 102 20.15 -12.92 11.99
CA PHE A 102 20.83 -11.67 12.36
C PHE A 102 20.12 -10.49 11.71
N MET A 103 20.38 -9.29 12.18
CA MET A 103 19.80 -8.08 11.61
C MET A 103 20.46 -7.75 10.27
N ASP A 104 19.77 -8.06 9.19
CA ASP A 104 19.98 -7.48 7.87
C ASP A 104 18.97 -6.34 7.68
N PRO A 105 19.44 -5.08 7.61
CA PRO A 105 18.54 -3.93 7.52
C PRO A 105 17.64 -3.92 6.28
N ILE A 106 18.15 -4.39 5.15
CA ILE A 106 17.37 -4.41 3.90
C ILE A 106 16.31 -5.51 3.95
N GLU A 107 16.69 -6.71 4.36
CA GLU A 107 15.75 -7.83 4.51
C GLU A 107 14.68 -7.53 5.56
N TYR A 108 15.05 -6.86 6.66
CA TYR A 108 14.11 -6.38 7.67
C TYR A 108 13.04 -5.48 7.04
N LEU A 109 13.44 -4.45 6.30
CA LEU A 109 12.52 -3.52 5.66
C LEU A 109 11.61 -4.19 4.63
N ILE A 110 12.14 -5.18 3.90
CA ILE A 110 11.37 -5.97 2.92
C ILE A 110 10.32 -6.82 3.63
N ARG A 111 10.67 -7.48 4.74
CA ARG A 111 9.75 -8.39 5.46
C ARG A 111 8.69 -7.68 6.25
N THR A 112 8.99 -6.50 6.77
CA THR A 112 8.05 -5.73 7.60
C THR A 112 7.18 -4.77 6.81
N ASP A 113 7.55 -4.45 5.56
CA ASP A 113 6.92 -3.36 4.78
C ASP A 113 6.88 -2.05 5.60
N GLU A 114 7.94 -1.83 6.40
CA GLU A 114 8.00 -0.73 7.37
C GLU A 114 8.06 0.60 6.64
N GLN A 115 7.07 1.44 6.90
CA GLN A 115 6.96 2.79 6.37
C GLN A 115 7.16 3.80 7.49
N TYR A 116 7.98 4.82 7.23
CA TYR A 116 8.12 5.93 8.16
C TYR A 116 6.93 6.89 8.02
N PHE A 117 6.43 7.40 9.15
CA PHE A 117 5.22 8.23 9.16
C PHE A 117 5.38 9.58 8.40
N GLY A 118 6.61 10.02 8.18
CA GLY A 118 6.94 11.30 7.54
C GLY A 118 7.08 11.25 6.02
N ASP A 119 7.11 10.07 5.43
CA ASP A 119 7.24 9.90 3.99
C ASP A 119 6.47 8.67 3.46
N ASN A 120 6.40 8.54 2.14
CA ASN A 120 5.74 7.42 1.47
C ASN A 120 6.75 6.41 0.92
N LEU A 121 7.96 6.36 1.50
CA LEU A 121 9.04 5.50 1.06
C LEU A 121 8.99 4.13 1.75
N PHE A 122 9.24 3.09 0.99
CA PHE A 122 9.33 1.70 1.47
C PHE A 122 10.33 0.91 0.63
N VAL A 123 10.70 -0.29 1.07
CA VAL A 123 11.69 -1.13 0.40
C VAL A 123 11.04 -2.43 -0.07
N ILE A 124 11.33 -2.80 -1.32
CA ILE A 124 10.93 -4.08 -1.90
C ILE A 124 12.17 -4.86 -2.34
N PRO A 125 12.07 -6.17 -2.60
CA PRO A 125 13.15 -6.93 -3.21
C PRO A 125 13.64 -6.28 -4.51
N TYR A 126 14.95 -6.29 -4.72
CA TYR A 126 15.52 -5.77 -5.96
C TYR A 126 15.18 -6.68 -7.13
N GLU A 127 14.66 -6.08 -8.19
CA GLU A 127 14.48 -6.71 -9.49
C GLU A 127 15.25 -5.94 -10.55
N SER A 128 15.94 -6.65 -11.43
CA SER A 128 16.59 -6.03 -12.59
C SER A 128 15.56 -5.44 -13.55
N LYS A 129 15.98 -4.42 -14.30
CA LYS A 129 15.15 -3.83 -15.37
C LYS A 129 14.68 -4.91 -16.36
N LYS A 130 13.41 -4.80 -16.74
CA LYS A 130 12.77 -5.69 -17.71
C LYS A 130 12.52 -4.93 -19.01
N LYS A 131 12.31 -5.67 -20.11
CA LYS A 131 11.78 -5.11 -21.35
C LYS A 131 10.29 -5.41 -21.42
N VAL A 132 9.48 -4.36 -21.53
CA VAL A 132 8.02 -4.46 -21.64
C VAL A 132 7.63 -4.21 -23.10
N PHE A 133 7.08 -5.22 -23.75
CA PHE A 133 6.65 -5.15 -25.15
C PHE A 133 5.17 -4.81 -25.22
N ILE A 134 4.82 -3.77 -25.94
CA ILE A 134 3.46 -3.32 -26.18
C ILE A 134 3.19 -3.39 -27.68
N ASN A 135 2.51 -4.42 -28.09
CA ASN A 135 2.14 -4.65 -29.48
C ASN A 135 0.63 -4.38 -29.68
N ASN A 136 0.24 -3.99 -30.89
CA ASN A 136 -1.16 -3.80 -31.29
C ASN A 136 -1.91 -2.70 -30.52
N ILE A 137 -1.33 -1.51 -30.42
CA ILE A 137 -2.10 -0.32 -30.04
C ILE A 137 -3.00 0.03 -31.22
N ASN A 138 -4.17 -0.61 -31.29
CA ASN A 138 -5.20 -0.26 -32.27
C ASN A 138 -5.90 1.02 -31.81
N GLY A 139 -5.88 2.05 -32.64
CA GLY A 139 -6.31 3.42 -32.31
C GLY A 139 -7.77 3.61 -31.86
N ASN A 140 -8.59 2.57 -31.82
CA ASN A 140 -10.01 2.65 -31.48
C ASN A 140 -10.37 2.32 -30.03
N GLU A 141 -9.44 1.80 -29.25
CA GLU A 141 -9.66 1.54 -27.83
C GLU A 141 -8.56 2.20 -27.02
N THR A 142 -8.87 3.35 -26.40
CA THR A 142 -8.07 3.90 -25.31
C THR A 142 -8.16 2.95 -24.12
N ASN A 143 -7.47 1.84 -24.24
CA ASN A 143 -7.54 0.78 -23.25
C ASN A 143 -6.80 1.24 -22.00
N ILE A 144 -7.56 1.57 -20.96
CA ILE A 144 -7.04 1.99 -19.65
C ILE A 144 -6.02 0.97 -19.10
N PHE A 145 -6.14 -0.30 -19.51
CA PHE A 145 -5.21 -1.36 -19.17
C PHE A 145 -3.84 -1.14 -19.83
N ILE A 146 -3.79 -0.80 -21.12
CA ILE A 146 -2.53 -0.49 -21.82
C ILE A 146 -1.88 0.76 -21.24
N MET A 147 -2.66 1.82 -20.96
CA MET A 147 -2.14 3.01 -20.29
C MET A 147 -1.50 2.67 -18.95
N LYS A 148 -2.18 1.82 -18.16
CA LYS A 148 -1.67 1.37 -16.86
C LYS A 148 -0.38 0.57 -17.00
N GLN A 149 -0.30 -0.36 -17.95
CA GLN A 149 0.92 -1.13 -18.22
C GLN A 149 2.11 -0.24 -18.60
N ILE A 150 1.89 0.76 -19.48
CA ILE A 150 2.95 1.70 -19.86
C ILE A 150 3.39 2.52 -18.64
N LEU A 151 2.46 3.04 -17.87
CA LEU A 151 2.77 3.81 -16.65
C LEU A 151 3.53 2.96 -15.62
N GLU A 152 3.11 1.73 -15.38
CA GLU A 152 3.79 0.79 -14.48
C GLU A 152 5.22 0.50 -14.96
N ALA A 153 5.42 0.27 -16.26
CA ALA A 153 6.73 0.06 -16.84
C ALA A 153 7.64 1.30 -16.66
N ILE A 154 7.09 2.51 -16.90
CA ILE A 154 7.85 3.76 -16.64
C ILE A 154 8.21 3.88 -15.17
N CYS A 155 7.26 3.70 -14.25
CA CYS A 155 7.47 3.81 -12.81
C CYS A 155 8.46 2.77 -12.25
N ASN A 156 8.53 1.60 -12.89
CA ASN A 156 9.55 0.58 -12.58
C ASN A 156 10.94 0.93 -13.13
N GLY A 157 11.04 1.89 -14.05
CA GLY A 157 12.26 2.17 -14.79
C GLY A 157 12.59 1.12 -15.86
N ASP A 158 11.60 0.33 -16.29
CA ASP A 158 11.73 -0.72 -17.29
C ASP A 158 11.89 -0.12 -18.70
N ASP A 159 12.51 -0.88 -19.62
CA ASP A 159 12.60 -0.50 -21.01
C ASP A 159 11.27 -0.81 -21.72
N ILE A 160 10.74 0.17 -22.46
CA ILE A 160 9.47 0.03 -23.16
C ILE A 160 9.72 -0.09 -24.65
N VAL A 161 9.17 -1.12 -25.26
CA VAL A 161 9.21 -1.38 -26.70
C VAL A 161 7.79 -1.32 -27.25
N ILE A 162 7.52 -0.36 -28.12
CA ILE A 162 6.21 -0.18 -28.76
C ILE A 162 6.37 -0.49 -30.25
N ASN A 163 5.61 -1.44 -30.77
CA ASN A 163 5.67 -1.87 -32.17
C ASN A 163 7.11 -2.14 -32.66
N ASN A 164 7.91 -2.81 -31.83
CA ASN A 164 9.32 -3.15 -32.05
C ASN A 164 10.32 -1.98 -31.98
N GLU A 165 9.88 -0.78 -31.62
CA GLU A 165 10.74 0.38 -31.40
C GLU A 165 10.95 0.64 -29.90
N LEU A 166 12.22 0.84 -29.49
CA LEU A 166 12.55 1.20 -28.11
C LEU A 166 12.20 2.68 -27.87
N VAL A 167 11.45 2.93 -26.80
CA VAL A 167 11.09 4.29 -26.39
C VAL A 167 12.26 4.93 -25.64
N CYS A 168 12.83 6.02 -26.16
CA CYS A 168 13.91 6.74 -25.49
C CYS A 168 13.42 7.51 -24.24
N ASP A 169 14.34 7.88 -23.34
CA ASP A 169 14.03 8.50 -22.06
C ASP A 169 13.26 9.82 -22.15
N ASP A 170 13.58 10.66 -23.14
CA ASP A 170 12.86 11.93 -23.35
C ASP A 170 11.41 11.68 -23.73
N ASN A 171 11.17 10.74 -24.64
CA ASN A 171 9.81 10.35 -25.03
C ASN A 171 9.06 9.71 -23.85
N ARG A 172 9.73 8.93 -23.00
CA ARG A 172 9.13 8.33 -21.80
C ARG A 172 8.64 9.38 -20.80
N LYS A 173 9.36 10.51 -20.63
CA LYS A 173 8.90 11.64 -19.80
C LYS A 173 7.60 12.25 -20.35
N ILE A 174 7.55 12.53 -21.65
CA ILE A 174 6.36 13.07 -22.29
C ILE A 174 5.18 12.11 -22.19
N ILE A 175 5.42 10.84 -22.50
CA ILE A 175 4.42 9.77 -22.42
C ILE A 175 3.88 9.65 -20.99
N HIS A 176 4.75 9.68 -19.98
CA HIS A 176 4.35 9.62 -18.58
C HIS A 176 3.36 10.74 -18.23
N VAL A 177 3.70 11.99 -18.53
CA VAL A 177 2.84 13.15 -18.24
C VAL A 177 1.48 13.02 -18.92
N ILE A 178 1.47 12.72 -20.23
CA ILE A 178 0.24 12.60 -21.01
C ILE A 178 -0.62 11.45 -20.47
N LEU A 179 -0.03 10.28 -20.25
CA LEU A 179 -0.77 9.11 -19.77
C LEU A 179 -1.28 9.29 -18.34
N MET A 180 -0.53 9.97 -17.48
CA MET A 180 -0.99 10.27 -16.11
C MET A 180 -2.24 11.16 -16.15
N ILE A 181 -2.28 12.17 -16.99
CA ILE A 181 -3.46 13.03 -17.17
C ILE A 181 -4.65 12.21 -17.68
N LEU A 182 -4.45 11.43 -18.74
CA LEU A 182 -5.52 10.63 -19.37
C LEU A 182 -6.02 9.54 -18.42
N TYR A 183 -5.12 8.86 -17.72
CA TYR A 183 -5.46 7.82 -16.75
C TYR A 183 -6.27 8.39 -15.57
N THR A 184 -5.80 9.51 -15.00
CA THR A 184 -6.50 10.20 -13.91
C THR A 184 -7.90 10.60 -14.33
N ARG A 185 -8.05 11.22 -15.51
CA ARG A 185 -9.35 11.63 -16.04
C ARG A 185 -10.28 10.45 -16.30
N SER A 186 -9.76 9.38 -16.87
CA SER A 186 -10.54 8.16 -17.12
C SER A 186 -11.00 7.50 -15.82
N TYR A 187 -10.16 7.51 -14.78
CA TYR A 187 -10.50 7.00 -13.46
C TYR A 187 -11.60 7.83 -12.78
N GLU A 188 -11.50 9.16 -12.84
CA GLU A 188 -12.52 10.08 -12.32
C GLU A 188 -13.86 9.89 -13.01
N LEU A 189 -13.90 9.84 -14.34
CA LEU A 189 -15.12 9.58 -15.11
C LEU A 189 -15.77 8.23 -14.75
N LYS A 190 -14.96 7.20 -14.57
CA LYS A 190 -15.45 5.88 -14.14
C LYS A 190 -16.10 5.95 -12.75
N LYS A 191 -15.49 6.67 -11.82
CA LYS A 191 -16.00 6.89 -10.45
C LYS A 191 -17.29 7.72 -10.47
N GLU A 192 -17.37 8.76 -11.29
CA GLU A 192 -18.58 9.56 -11.48
C GLU A 192 -19.73 8.74 -12.08
N ASN A 193 -19.46 7.96 -13.12
CA ASN A 193 -20.47 7.08 -13.74
C ASN A 193 -20.98 6.02 -12.75
N GLN A 194 -20.10 5.48 -11.92
CA GLN A 194 -20.47 4.55 -10.84
C GLN A 194 -21.40 5.22 -9.82
N LYS A 195 -21.06 6.45 -9.37
CA LYS A 195 -21.93 7.22 -8.46
C LYS A 195 -23.30 7.50 -9.08
N ARG A 196 -23.34 7.98 -10.34
CA ARG A 196 -24.58 8.22 -11.09
C ARG A 196 -25.44 6.95 -11.24
N GLY A 197 -24.79 5.81 -11.50
CA GLY A 197 -25.47 4.50 -11.56
C GLY A 197 -26.10 4.12 -10.23
N ILE A 198 -25.36 4.25 -9.11
CA ILE A 198 -25.88 3.99 -7.76
C ILE A 198 -27.06 4.93 -7.42
N GLU A 199 -26.95 6.21 -7.75
CA GLU A 199 -28.04 7.18 -7.51
C GLU A 199 -29.31 6.87 -8.32
N LYS A 200 -29.14 6.52 -9.60
CA LYS A 200 -30.27 6.09 -10.44
C LYS A 200 -30.97 4.86 -9.87
N THR A 201 -30.22 3.84 -9.46
CA THR A 201 -30.79 2.60 -8.88
C THR A 201 -31.40 2.84 -7.50
N LYS A 202 -30.87 3.76 -6.70
CA LYS A 202 -31.49 4.20 -5.45
C LYS A 202 -32.84 4.91 -5.69
N LYS A 203 -32.89 5.86 -6.63
CA LYS A 203 -34.11 6.59 -7.00
C LYS A 203 -35.16 5.66 -7.58
N ALA A 204 -34.76 4.65 -8.35
CA ALA A 204 -35.66 3.64 -8.90
C ALA A 204 -36.13 2.58 -7.88
N GLY A 205 -35.68 2.65 -6.62
CA GLY A 205 -36.01 1.67 -5.58
C GLY A 205 -35.45 0.27 -5.79
N VAL A 206 -34.61 0.09 -6.81
CA VAL A 206 -34.01 -1.21 -7.15
C VAL A 206 -32.83 -1.56 -6.20
N TYR A 207 -32.15 -0.53 -5.65
CA TYR A 207 -31.06 -0.73 -4.74
C TYR A 207 -31.55 -1.05 -3.33
N LYS A 208 -31.71 -2.33 -3.04
CA LYS A 208 -32.21 -2.81 -1.74
C LYS A 208 -31.11 -3.01 -0.69
N GLY A 209 -29.83 -2.82 -1.05
CA GLY A 209 -28.70 -3.12 -0.18
C GLY A 209 -28.58 -4.62 0.15
N ARG A 210 -27.74 -4.96 1.12
CA ARG A 210 -27.69 -6.31 1.68
C ARG A 210 -28.97 -6.54 2.48
N LYS A 211 -29.74 -7.60 2.14
CA LYS A 211 -30.93 -7.98 2.90
C LYS A 211 -30.58 -8.03 4.39
N PRO A 212 -31.33 -7.35 5.26
CA PRO A 212 -31.14 -7.47 6.69
C PRO A 212 -31.30 -8.94 7.09
N LYS A 213 -30.35 -9.46 7.87
CA LYS A 213 -30.49 -10.80 8.43
C LYS A 213 -31.71 -10.79 9.35
N GLU A 214 -32.71 -11.58 9.04
CA GLU A 214 -33.87 -11.73 9.90
C GLU A 214 -33.42 -12.34 11.23
N VAL A 215 -33.91 -11.79 12.30
CA VAL A 215 -33.65 -12.27 13.66
C VAL A 215 -35.03 -12.60 14.28
N ASP A 216 -35.12 -13.82 14.76
CA ASP A 216 -36.32 -14.26 15.48
C ASP A 216 -36.50 -13.36 16.71
N ARG A 217 -37.68 -12.71 16.75
CA ARG A 217 -37.99 -11.70 17.76
C ARG A 217 -38.23 -12.34 19.12
N GLU A 218 -38.87 -13.52 19.15
CA GLU A 218 -39.17 -14.24 20.39
C GLU A 218 -37.89 -14.71 21.05
N LYS A 219 -37.02 -15.33 20.26
CA LYS A 219 -35.68 -15.77 20.70
C LYS A 219 -34.79 -14.61 21.15
N LEU A 220 -34.89 -13.45 20.45
CA LEU A 220 -34.17 -12.24 20.87
C LEU A 220 -34.65 -11.75 22.24
N MET A 221 -35.98 -11.75 22.47
CA MET A 221 -36.56 -11.32 23.74
C MET A 221 -36.21 -12.23 24.91
N GLU A 222 -36.18 -13.54 24.68
CA GLU A 222 -35.70 -14.52 25.67
C GLU A 222 -34.24 -14.28 26.07
N LEU A 223 -33.35 -14.19 25.09
CA LEU A 223 -31.92 -13.93 25.31
C LEU A 223 -31.65 -12.55 25.95
N LEU A 224 -32.48 -11.55 25.67
CA LEU A 224 -32.36 -10.26 26.36
C LEU A 224 -32.66 -10.39 27.86
N ARG A 225 -33.70 -11.17 28.26
CA ARG A 225 -34.01 -11.44 29.67
C ARG A 225 -32.89 -12.22 30.36
N GLU A 226 -32.29 -13.19 29.69
CA GLU A 226 -31.15 -13.94 30.23
C GLU A 226 -29.91 -13.07 30.44
N VAL A 227 -29.62 -12.16 29.53
CA VAL A 227 -28.54 -11.18 29.69
C VAL A 227 -28.84 -10.20 30.84
N GLU A 228 -30.06 -9.74 30.98
CA GLU A 228 -30.48 -8.85 32.07
C GLU A 228 -30.44 -9.53 33.44
N SER A 229 -30.77 -10.82 33.50
CA SER A 229 -30.62 -11.65 34.71
C SER A 229 -29.19 -12.12 34.98
N LYS A 230 -28.22 -11.66 34.18
CA LYS A 230 -26.79 -12.03 34.29
C LYS A 230 -26.49 -13.53 34.10
N LYS A 231 -27.38 -14.27 33.46
CA LYS A 231 -27.18 -15.72 33.17
C LYS A 231 -26.23 -15.93 32.00
N MET A 232 -26.13 -14.94 31.09
CA MET A 232 -25.20 -14.97 29.96
C MET A 232 -24.73 -13.55 29.60
N THR A 233 -23.69 -13.48 28.75
CA THR A 233 -23.15 -12.22 28.25
C THR A 233 -23.84 -11.79 26.95
N ALA A 234 -23.85 -10.49 26.66
CA ALA A 234 -24.34 -9.96 25.39
C ALA A 234 -23.59 -10.53 24.16
N LYS A 235 -22.32 -10.93 24.34
CA LYS A 235 -21.50 -11.54 23.29
C LYS A 235 -21.97 -12.96 22.97
N GLU A 236 -22.32 -13.73 23.97
CA GLU A 236 -22.88 -15.09 23.82
C GLU A 236 -24.26 -15.04 23.18
N ALA A 237 -25.15 -14.13 23.64
CA ALA A 237 -26.47 -13.92 23.05
C ALA A 237 -26.37 -13.53 21.56
N ALA A 238 -25.44 -12.64 21.18
CA ALA A 238 -25.20 -12.27 19.80
C ALA A 238 -24.70 -13.45 18.96
N ALA A 239 -23.85 -14.32 19.52
CA ALA A 239 -23.36 -15.53 18.87
C ALA A 239 -24.48 -16.54 18.61
N ILE A 240 -25.38 -16.78 19.57
CA ILE A 240 -26.53 -17.66 19.45
C ILE A 240 -27.48 -17.17 18.32
N LEU A 241 -27.67 -15.86 18.20
CA LEU A 241 -28.46 -15.25 17.14
C LEU A 241 -27.71 -15.17 15.81
N ASN A 242 -26.43 -15.54 15.78
CA ASN A 242 -25.56 -15.44 14.63
C ASN A 242 -25.54 -14.01 14.01
N ILE A 243 -25.42 -12.99 14.86
CA ILE A 243 -25.35 -11.58 14.50
C ILE A 243 -24.13 -10.92 15.15
N SER A 244 -23.74 -9.74 14.65
CA SER A 244 -22.69 -8.96 15.30
C SER A 244 -23.21 -8.35 16.63
N ILE A 245 -22.29 -8.12 17.56
CA ILE A 245 -22.59 -7.50 18.84
C ILE A 245 -23.23 -6.10 18.68
N ASP A 246 -22.78 -5.33 17.68
CA ASP A 246 -23.36 -4.02 17.36
C ASP A 246 -24.81 -4.12 16.89
N LYS A 247 -25.12 -5.15 16.10
CA LYS A 247 -26.50 -5.42 15.68
C LYS A 247 -27.37 -5.82 16.87
N TYR A 248 -26.84 -6.63 17.80
CA TYR A 248 -27.53 -7.01 19.04
C TYR A 248 -27.92 -5.77 19.86
N TYR A 249 -26.97 -4.87 20.13
CA TYR A 249 -27.25 -3.63 20.88
C TYR A 249 -28.21 -2.68 20.16
N ARG A 250 -28.17 -2.64 18.83
CA ARG A 250 -29.12 -1.87 18.04
C ARG A 250 -30.53 -2.41 18.17
N LEU A 251 -30.70 -3.72 18.11
CA LEU A 251 -32.00 -4.38 18.29
C LEU A 251 -32.53 -4.22 19.72
N LYS A 252 -31.66 -4.36 20.73
CA LYS A 252 -32.01 -4.07 22.14
C LYS A 252 -32.58 -2.65 22.30
N ARG A 253 -31.89 -1.64 21.74
CA ARG A 253 -32.35 -0.24 21.77
C ARG A 253 -33.72 -0.05 21.07
N GLN A 254 -33.97 -0.76 19.98
CA GLN A 254 -35.25 -0.70 19.26
C GLN A 254 -36.40 -1.28 20.14
N ILE A 255 -36.18 -2.44 20.74
CA ILE A 255 -37.18 -3.07 21.61
C ILE A 255 -37.49 -2.18 22.81
N ASN A 256 -36.49 -1.61 23.46
CA ASN A 256 -36.69 -0.72 24.61
C ASN A 256 -37.44 0.59 24.25
N LYS A 257 -37.27 1.10 23.01
CA LYS A 257 -38.03 2.25 22.52
C LYS A 257 -39.51 1.92 22.24
N PHE A 258 -39.80 0.73 21.73
CA PHE A 258 -41.18 0.31 21.41
C PHE A 258 -41.92 -0.26 22.63
N GLY A 259 -41.17 -0.78 23.63
CA GLY A 259 -41.77 -1.26 24.89
C GLY A 259 -42.29 -0.13 25.79
N ASN A 260 -41.78 1.09 25.64
CA ASN A 260 -42.29 2.26 26.38
C ASN A 260 -43.50 2.99 25.73
N THR A 261 -43.94 2.53 24.54
CA THR A 261 -45.08 3.20 23.82
C THR A 261 -46.40 2.45 23.96
N SER A 262 -46.42 1.34 24.69
CA SER A 262 -47.71 0.59 24.93
C SER A 262 -48.17 0.63 26.41
N ALA A 263 -47.77 1.68 27.12
CA ALA A 263 -48.24 1.96 28.47
C ALA A 263 -48.82 3.38 28.55
N TYR A 264 -49.83 3.65 27.69
CA TYR A 264 -50.86 4.68 27.90
C TYR A 264 -52.13 4.29 27.19
#